data_f91c99f89a105870faea8afdf4780a4d
#
_entry.id   f91c99f89a105870faea8afdf4780a4d
#
_cell.length_a   1.000
_cell.length_b   1.000
_cell.length_c   1.000
_cell.angle_alpha   90.00
_cell.angle_beta   90.00
_cell.angle_gamma   90.00
#
_symmetry.space_group_name_H-M   'P 1'
#
loop_
_entity.id
_entity.type
_entity.pdbx_description
1 polymer ?
#
loop_
_entity_poly.entity_id
_entity_poly.type
_entity_poly.pdbx_seq_one_letter_code
_entity_poly.pdbx_strand_id
1 'polypeptide(L)'
;GYRVLVARLLKTDDSGEVKGLVHIPGITVLPCDRNFGFSWNMTQSQRKAAALYYEHCFLTAWNMALGAGGEEPYDMLVLDEAIGACNLGFVDESGLIKALKEKPASLEVILTGRCPSEALQDQADYITEMIMRRHPYERGIGAREGIEY
;
A
#
# COMPACT_ATOMS: atom_id res chain seq x y z
N GLY A 1 -17.25 -0.04 -15.20
CA GLY A 1 -16.80 -0.08 -13.82
C GLY A 1 -15.53 0.72 -13.66
N TYR A 2 -15.11 0.99 -12.45
CA TYR A 2 -13.84 1.69 -12.19
C TYR A 2 -12.62 0.82 -12.59
N ARG A 3 -11.58 1.49 -13.09
CA ARG A 3 -10.24 0.92 -13.25
C ARG A 3 -9.46 1.19 -11.96
N VAL A 4 -9.07 0.13 -11.26
CA VAL A 4 -8.42 0.20 -9.96
C VAL A 4 -7.00 -0.32 -10.04
N LEU A 5 -6.02 0.45 -9.60
CA LEU A 5 -4.64 0.02 -9.41
C LEU A 5 -4.39 -0.24 -7.92
N VAL A 6 -3.87 -1.41 -7.61
CA VAL A 6 -3.50 -1.79 -6.23
C VAL A 6 -1.99 -1.98 -6.17
N ALA A 7 -1.31 -1.24 -5.32
CA ALA A 7 0.09 -1.44 -4.98
C ALA A 7 0.19 -1.83 -3.50
N ARG A 8 0.77 -3.00 -3.23
CA ARG A 8 0.88 -3.54 -1.87
C ARG A 8 2.30 -3.38 -1.36
N LEU A 9 2.51 -2.35 -0.56
CA LEU A 9 3.81 -2.09 0.06
C LEU A 9 3.98 -2.98 1.31
N LEU A 10 5.22 -3.32 1.65
CA LEU A 10 5.59 -4.12 2.83
C LEU A 10 5.04 -5.56 2.89
N LYS A 11 4.39 -6.04 1.86
CA LYS A 11 3.86 -7.40 1.79
C LYS A 11 4.51 -8.18 0.65
N THR A 12 4.56 -9.49 0.78
CA THR A 12 5.00 -10.38 -0.30
C THR A 12 3.80 -10.80 -1.16
N ASP A 13 4.00 -10.96 -2.46
CA ASP A 13 2.92 -11.31 -3.41
C ASP A 13 2.39 -12.74 -3.26
N ASP A 14 2.97 -13.54 -2.40
CA ASP A 14 2.56 -14.95 -2.19
C ASP A 14 1.30 -15.08 -1.31
N SER A 15 0.60 -13.99 -1.06
CA SER A 15 -0.64 -14.02 -0.29
C SER A 15 -1.84 -14.41 -1.17
N GLY A 16 -2.79 -15.15 -0.60
CA GLY A 16 -4.05 -15.51 -1.24
C GLY A 16 -4.85 -14.30 -1.74
N GLU A 17 -4.66 -13.11 -1.12
CA GLU A 17 -5.31 -11.86 -1.51
C GLU A 17 -4.91 -11.41 -2.93
N VAL A 18 -3.62 -11.47 -3.30
CA VAL A 18 -3.17 -11.11 -4.66
C VAL A 18 -3.77 -12.07 -5.67
N LYS A 19 -3.73 -13.37 -5.38
CA LYS A 19 -4.33 -14.39 -6.25
C LYS A 19 -5.83 -14.16 -6.48
N GLY A 20 -6.54 -13.64 -5.49
CA GLY A 20 -7.94 -13.24 -5.63
C GLY A 20 -8.13 -11.99 -6.47
N LEU A 21 -7.35 -10.93 -6.19
CA LEU A 21 -7.50 -9.62 -6.84
C LEU A 21 -7.24 -9.66 -8.35
N VAL A 22 -6.25 -10.41 -8.81
CA VAL A 22 -5.90 -10.48 -10.25
C VAL A 22 -7.01 -11.11 -11.13
N HIS A 23 -7.97 -11.80 -10.53
CA HIS A 23 -9.12 -12.37 -11.25
C HIS A 23 -10.33 -11.44 -11.31
N ILE A 24 -10.28 -10.27 -10.66
CA ILE A 24 -11.38 -9.32 -10.66
C ILE A 24 -11.24 -8.36 -11.85
N PRO A 25 -12.19 -8.34 -12.79
CA PRO A 25 -12.14 -7.43 -13.93
C PRO A 25 -12.05 -5.96 -13.50
N GLY A 26 -11.13 -5.22 -14.08
CA GLY A 26 -10.91 -3.80 -13.77
C GLY A 26 -9.90 -3.56 -12.64
N ILE A 27 -9.39 -4.59 -11.98
CA ILE A 27 -8.31 -4.48 -11.00
C ILE A 27 -6.98 -4.86 -11.64
N THR A 28 -6.00 -3.99 -11.49
CA THR A 28 -4.59 -4.24 -11.78
C THR A 28 -3.82 -4.26 -10.48
N VAL A 29 -2.99 -5.27 -10.26
CA VAL A 29 -2.09 -5.34 -9.10
C VAL A 29 -0.67 -5.06 -9.57
N LEU A 30 -0.03 -4.03 -9.00
CA LEU A 30 1.39 -3.78 -9.22
C LEU A 30 2.20 -4.74 -8.34
N PRO A 31 3.04 -5.60 -8.91
CA PRO A 31 3.87 -6.49 -8.13
C PRO A 31 4.93 -5.70 -7.35
N CYS A 32 4.91 -5.84 -6.02
CA CYS A 32 5.92 -5.33 -5.09
C CYS A 32 6.47 -6.51 -4.29
N ASP A 33 7.02 -7.48 -5.03
CA ASP A 33 7.27 -8.86 -4.60
C ASP A 33 8.58 -9.07 -3.82
N ARG A 34 9.41 -8.03 -3.68
CA ARG A 34 10.72 -8.17 -3.04
C ARG A 34 10.58 -8.31 -1.53
N ASN A 35 11.01 -9.45 -1.01
CA ASN A 35 11.04 -9.71 0.42
C ASN A 35 12.38 -9.25 1.02
N PHE A 36 12.31 -8.31 1.95
CA PHE A 36 13.48 -7.84 2.73
C PHE A 36 13.51 -8.44 4.14
N GLY A 37 12.56 -9.32 4.48
CA GLY A 37 12.38 -9.83 5.83
C GLY A 37 11.67 -8.83 6.74
N PHE A 38 11.73 -9.10 8.05
CA PHE A 38 11.08 -8.26 9.04
C PHE A 38 11.88 -6.97 9.31
N SER A 39 11.21 -5.83 9.29
CA SER A 39 11.84 -4.49 9.44
C SER A 39 12.69 -4.33 10.70
N TRP A 40 12.33 -5.02 11.80
CA TRP A 40 13.10 -4.98 13.07
C TRP A 40 14.41 -5.77 13.05
N ASN A 41 14.60 -6.68 12.08
CA ASN A 41 15.82 -7.48 11.92
C ASN A 41 16.72 -6.99 10.78
N MET A 42 16.34 -5.91 10.06
CA MET A 42 17.09 -5.42 8.92
C MET A 42 18.40 -4.75 9.35
N THR A 43 19.48 -5.08 8.67
CA THR A 43 20.73 -4.31 8.69
C THR A 43 20.53 -2.94 8.04
N GLN A 44 21.44 -2.00 8.28
CA GLN A 44 21.39 -0.66 7.66
C GLN A 44 21.40 -0.72 6.11
N SER A 45 22.18 -1.65 5.53
CA SER A 45 22.22 -1.84 4.08
C SER A 45 20.89 -2.38 3.54
N GLN A 46 20.26 -3.33 4.24
CA GLN A 46 18.95 -3.84 3.88
C GLN A 46 17.87 -2.76 4.00
N ARG A 47 17.90 -1.92 5.04
CA ARG A 47 16.96 -0.80 5.18
C ARG A 47 17.10 0.20 4.01
N LYS A 48 18.32 0.54 3.60
CA LYS A 48 18.55 1.42 2.43
C LYS A 48 18.00 0.79 1.15
N ALA A 49 18.26 -0.51 0.93
CA ALA A 49 17.74 -1.21 -0.24
C ALA A 49 16.21 -1.30 -0.24
N ALA A 50 15.60 -1.53 0.92
CA ALA A 50 14.15 -1.54 1.09
C ALA A 50 13.55 -0.15 0.81
N ALA A 51 14.13 0.92 1.35
CA ALA A 51 13.68 2.29 1.10
C ALA A 51 13.71 2.63 -0.40
N LEU A 52 14.81 2.36 -1.09
CA LEU A 52 14.91 2.58 -2.53
C LEU A 52 13.86 1.78 -3.31
N TYR A 53 13.62 0.55 -2.92
CA TYR A 53 12.66 -0.33 -3.59
C TYR A 53 11.22 0.13 -3.38
N TYR A 54 10.79 0.38 -2.14
CA TYR A 54 9.41 0.77 -1.85
C TYR A 54 9.10 2.19 -2.32
N GLU A 55 10.06 3.11 -2.27
CA GLU A 55 9.92 4.43 -2.91
C GLU A 55 9.71 4.27 -4.43
N HIS A 56 10.47 3.40 -5.08
CA HIS A 56 10.28 3.11 -6.50
C HIS A 56 8.90 2.49 -6.77
N CYS A 57 8.43 1.56 -5.94
CA CYS A 57 7.09 0.97 -6.06
C CYS A 57 6.00 2.04 -5.95
N PHE A 58 6.11 2.95 -4.96
CA PHE A 58 5.19 4.06 -4.80
C PHE A 58 5.15 4.96 -6.04
N LEU A 59 6.32 5.43 -6.49
CA LEU A 59 6.42 6.32 -7.66
C LEU A 59 5.92 5.64 -8.93
N THR A 60 6.17 4.35 -9.10
CA THR A 60 5.68 3.58 -10.23
C THR A 60 4.15 3.48 -10.21
N ALA A 61 3.57 3.12 -9.06
CA ALA A 61 2.12 3.06 -8.89
C ALA A 61 1.46 4.41 -9.14
N TRP A 62 2.06 5.47 -8.63
CA TRP A 62 1.57 6.84 -8.81
C TRP A 62 1.55 7.24 -10.29
N ASN A 63 2.66 7.06 -10.98
CA ASN A 63 2.79 7.38 -12.40
C ASN A 63 1.82 6.54 -13.27
N MET A 64 1.68 5.25 -12.97
CA MET A 64 0.70 4.39 -13.65
C MET A 64 -0.73 4.87 -13.42
N ALA A 65 -1.08 5.25 -12.18
CA ALA A 65 -2.40 5.76 -11.85
C ALA A 65 -2.75 7.03 -12.63
N LEU A 66 -1.76 7.88 -12.90
CA LEU A 66 -1.91 9.10 -13.70
C LEU A 66 -1.89 8.86 -15.20
N GLY A 67 -1.69 7.64 -15.70
CA GLY A 67 -1.60 7.33 -17.12
C GLY A 67 -0.27 7.78 -17.75
N ALA A 68 0.82 7.79 -16.99
CA ALA A 68 2.14 8.12 -17.54
C ALA A 68 2.53 7.15 -18.66
N GLY A 69 3.18 7.69 -19.70
CA GLY A 69 3.56 6.90 -20.89
C GLY A 69 2.47 6.78 -21.95
N GLY A 70 1.34 7.50 -21.80
CA GLY A 70 0.23 7.49 -22.76
C GLY A 70 -0.80 6.39 -22.49
N GLU A 71 -0.69 5.72 -21.36
CA GLU A 71 -1.71 4.78 -20.88
C GLU A 71 -2.97 5.51 -20.40
N GLU A 72 -4.09 4.82 -20.39
CA GLU A 72 -5.31 5.37 -19.83
C GLU A 72 -5.20 5.46 -18.30
N PRO A 73 -5.49 6.62 -17.66
CA PRO A 73 -5.39 6.77 -16.21
C PRO A 73 -6.37 5.85 -15.46
N TYR A 74 -6.04 5.54 -14.22
CA TYR A 74 -6.93 4.79 -13.34
C TYR A 74 -7.90 5.74 -12.63
N ASP A 75 -9.08 5.20 -12.27
CA ASP A 75 -10.06 5.92 -11.47
C ASP A 75 -9.72 5.89 -9.98
N MET A 76 -9.04 4.82 -9.55
CA MET A 76 -8.68 4.62 -8.14
C MET A 76 -7.30 3.99 -7.99
N LEU A 77 -6.53 4.51 -7.03
CA LEU A 77 -5.26 3.97 -6.57
C LEU A 77 -5.38 3.50 -5.12
N VAL A 78 -5.10 2.24 -4.87
CA VAL A 78 -5.01 1.68 -3.51
C VAL A 78 -3.53 1.45 -3.19
N LEU A 79 -3.03 2.14 -2.18
CA LEU A 79 -1.68 1.97 -1.63
C LEU A 79 -1.78 1.23 -0.29
N ASP A 80 -1.75 -0.09 -0.35
CA ASP A 80 -1.87 -0.95 0.82
C ASP A 80 -0.56 -0.94 1.63
N GLU A 81 -0.67 -0.75 2.96
CA GLU A 81 0.43 -0.58 3.92
C GLU A 81 1.32 0.66 3.66
N ALA A 82 0.85 1.65 2.92
CA ALA A 82 1.62 2.86 2.62
C ALA A 82 1.97 3.65 3.90
N ILE A 83 1.05 3.74 4.85
CA ILE A 83 1.28 4.40 6.14
C ILE A 83 2.43 3.72 6.90
N GLY A 84 2.44 2.38 6.91
CA GLY A 84 3.54 1.61 7.49
C GLY A 84 4.88 1.84 6.79
N ALA A 85 4.87 1.97 5.47
CA ALA A 85 6.08 2.26 4.68
C ALA A 85 6.63 3.66 4.99
N CYS A 86 5.78 4.67 5.16
CA CYS A 86 6.17 6.01 5.61
C CYS A 86 6.77 5.98 7.02
N ASN A 87 6.12 5.30 7.96
CA ASN A 87 6.60 5.17 9.35
C ASN A 87 7.97 4.50 9.46
N LEU A 88 8.30 3.60 8.52
CA LEU A 88 9.61 2.94 8.45
C LEU A 88 10.66 3.76 7.70
N GLY A 89 10.28 4.89 7.08
CA GLY A 89 11.15 5.70 6.22
C GLY A 89 11.49 5.00 4.90
N PHE A 90 10.61 4.14 4.40
CA PHE A 90 10.76 3.44 3.13
C PHE A 90 10.02 4.14 1.98
N VAL A 91 9.09 5.01 2.31
CA VAL A 91 8.43 5.96 1.40
C VAL A 91 8.53 7.34 2.03
N ASP A 92 8.88 8.34 1.22
CA ASP A 92 8.91 9.74 1.68
C ASP A 92 7.49 10.27 1.89
N GLU A 93 7.10 10.43 3.16
CA GLU A 93 5.77 10.92 3.52
C GLU A 93 5.51 12.33 2.96
N SER A 94 6.51 13.19 2.94
CA SER A 94 6.35 14.54 2.41
C SER A 94 6.09 14.53 0.90
N GLY A 95 6.73 13.63 0.18
CA GLY A 95 6.48 13.37 -1.24
C GLY A 95 5.10 12.80 -1.49
N LEU A 96 4.65 11.85 -0.66
CA LEU A 96 3.29 11.30 -0.72
C LEU A 96 2.23 12.39 -0.47
N ILE A 97 2.40 13.22 0.57
CA ILE A 97 1.49 14.34 0.88
C ILE A 97 1.43 15.33 -0.28
N LYS A 98 2.57 15.66 -0.87
CA LYS A 98 2.61 16.53 -2.06
C LYS A 98 1.85 15.91 -3.21
N ALA A 99 2.07 14.64 -3.50
CA ALA A 99 1.38 13.92 -4.56
C ALA A 99 -0.16 13.92 -4.34
N LEU A 100 -0.62 13.69 -3.11
CA LEU A 100 -2.05 13.74 -2.76
C LEU A 100 -2.66 15.11 -3.03
N LYS A 101 -1.94 16.21 -2.73
CA LYS A 101 -2.40 17.57 -2.99
C LYS A 101 -2.48 17.92 -4.48
N GLU A 102 -1.60 17.34 -5.27
CA GLU A 102 -1.45 17.64 -6.70
C GLU A 102 -2.22 16.65 -7.60
N LYS A 103 -2.85 15.59 -7.04
CA LYS A 103 -3.58 14.59 -7.81
C LYS A 103 -4.74 15.21 -8.59
N PRO A 104 -5.11 14.64 -9.76
CA PRO A 104 -6.34 14.99 -10.43
C PRO A 104 -7.58 14.72 -9.55
N ALA A 105 -8.60 15.56 -9.65
CA ALA A 105 -9.85 15.37 -8.91
C ALA A 105 -10.57 14.06 -9.28
N SER A 106 -10.30 13.52 -10.48
CA SER A 106 -10.87 12.26 -10.95
C SER A 106 -10.20 11.01 -10.38
N LEU A 107 -9.02 11.12 -9.73
CA LEU A 107 -8.33 9.99 -9.13
C LEU A 107 -8.70 9.88 -7.65
N GLU A 108 -9.37 8.81 -7.28
CA GLU A 108 -9.56 8.43 -5.87
C GLU A 108 -8.31 7.73 -5.33
N VAL A 109 -7.92 8.02 -4.09
CA VAL A 109 -6.76 7.38 -3.47
C VAL A 109 -7.13 6.81 -2.11
N ILE A 110 -6.79 5.53 -1.90
CA ILE A 110 -6.96 4.84 -0.62
C ILE A 110 -5.60 4.49 -0.07
N LEU A 111 -5.33 4.93 1.16
CA LEU A 111 -4.15 4.55 1.92
C LEU A 111 -4.55 3.64 3.06
N THR A 112 -3.82 2.57 3.28
CA THR A 112 -4.00 1.72 4.47
C THR A 112 -2.73 1.66 5.30
N GLY A 113 -2.87 1.23 6.55
CA GLY A 113 -1.77 1.02 7.48
C GLY A 113 -2.11 1.44 8.89
N ARG A 114 -1.08 1.54 9.74
CA ARG A 114 -1.23 1.85 11.17
C ARG A 114 -0.51 3.14 11.53
N CYS A 115 -1.06 3.86 12.50
CA CYS A 115 -0.45 5.04 13.09
C CYS A 115 -0.10 6.12 12.04
N PRO A 116 -1.06 6.64 11.25
CA PRO A 116 -0.81 7.75 10.35
C PRO A 116 -0.39 9.00 11.13
N SER A 117 0.51 9.81 10.56
CA SER A 117 0.85 11.12 11.11
C SER A 117 -0.36 12.07 11.02
N GLU A 118 -0.39 13.11 11.85
CA GLU A 118 -1.41 14.16 11.74
C GLU A 118 -1.37 14.83 10.35
N ALA A 119 -0.19 15.08 9.82
CA ALA A 119 -0.02 15.70 8.51
C ALA A 119 -0.62 14.86 7.38
N LEU A 120 -0.56 13.53 7.48
CA LEU A 120 -1.18 12.62 6.51
C LEU A 120 -2.70 12.54 6.72
N GLN A 121 -3.17 12.53 7.98
CA GLN A 121 -4.60 12.55 8.30
C GLN A 121 -5.29 13.82 7.79
N ASP A 122 -4.62 14.96 7.85
CA ASP A 122 -5.12 16.25 7.35
C ASP A 122 -5.35 16.28 5.82
N GLN A 123 -4.83 15.28 5.08
CA GLN A 123 -5.08 15.15 3.64
C GLN A 123 -6.29 14.29 3.31
N ALA A 124 -6.87 13.61 4.29
CA ALA A 124 -7.94 12.65 4.06
C ALA A 124 -9.32 13.31 4.12
N ASP A 125 -10.18 13.02 3.13
CA ASP A 125 -11.61 13.36 3.17
C ASP A 125 -12.36 12.38 4.09
N TYR A 126 -11.89 11.14 4.22
CA TYR A 126 -12.48 10.08 5.06
C TYR A 126 -11.38 9.36 5.83
N ILE A 127 -11.61 9.17 7.12
CA ILE A 127 -10.77 8.34 7.99
C ILE A 127 -11.65 7.29 8.65
N THR A 128 -11.30 6.01 8.45
CA THR A 128 -11.94 4.89 9.12
C THR A 128 -10.92 4.16 9.98
N GLU A 129 -11.14 4.11 11.28
CA GLU A 129 -10.31 3.36 12.22
C GLU A 129 -10.97 2.01 12.52
N MET A 130 -10.20 0.91 12.29
CA MET A 130 -10.62 -0.44 12.66
C MET A 130 -9.93 -0.87 13.94
N ILE A 131 -10.69 -0.91 15.03
CA ILE A 131 -10.18 -1.25 16.36
C ILE A 131 -10.35 -2.75 16.61
N MET A 132 -9.24 -3.43 16.86
CA MET A 132 -9.24 -4.83 17.29
C MET A 132 -9.77 -4.93 18.73
N ARG A 133 -10.97 -5.48 18.88
CA ARG A 133 -11.57 -5.73 20.20
C ARG A 133 -11.27 -7.13 20.74
N ARG A 134 -11.13 -8.11 19.84
CA ARG A 134 -10.74 -9.50 20.11
C ARG A 134 -10.07 -10.07 18.87
N HIS A 135 -9.06 -10.91 19.08
CA HIS A 135 -8.40 -11.62 17.99
C HIS A 135 -8.12 -13.07 18.38
N PRO A 136 -8.33 -14.05 17.49
CA PRO A 136 -8.02 -15.46 17.76
C PRO A 136 -6.58 -15.70 18.18
N TYR A 137 -5.64 -14.93 17.64
CA TYR A 137 -4.21 -15.01 17.96
C TYR A 137 -3.92 -14.84 19.47
N GLU A 138 -4.69 -13.98 20.18
CA GLU A 138 -4.57 -13.78 21.63
C GLU A 138 -4.87 -15.05 22.45
N ARG A 139 -5.56 -16.02 21.82
CA ARG A 139 -5.88 -17.33 22.36
C ARG A 139 -5.01 -18.46 21.78
N GLY A 140 -3.90 -18.11 21.11
CA GLY A 140 -2.98 -19.06 20.49
C GLY A 140 -3.53 -19.74 19.22
N ILE A 141 -4.61 -19.20 18.62
CA ILE A 141 -5.15 -19.73 17.36
C ILE A 141 -4.40 -19.03 16.21
N GLY A 142 -3.66 -19.81 15.42
CA GLY A 142 -2.97 -19.35 14.24
C GLY A 142 -3.92 -19.02 13.08
N ALA A 143 -3.35 -18.43 12.02
CA ALA A 143 -4.10 -18.13 10.80
C ALA A 143 -4.61 -19.42 10.13
N ARG A 144 -5.82 -19.37 9.57
CA ARG A 144 -6.54 -20.53 9.00
C ARG A 144 -6.85 -20.27 7.53
N GLU A 145 -6.69 -21.30 6.72
CA GLU A 145 -7.05 -21.25 5.30
C GLU A 145 -8.54 -20.94 5.10
N GLY A 146 -8.83 -20.04 4.16
CA GLY A 146 -10.20 -19.61 3.84
C GLY A 146 -10.84 -18.66 4.86
N ILE A 147 -10.11 -18.29 5.95
CA ILE A 147 -10.57 -17.34 6.96
C ILE A 147 -9.61 -16.16 7.05
N GLU A 148 -8.33 -16.38 7.36
CA GLU A 148 -7.33 -15.33 7.47
C GLU A 148 -6.37 -15.28 6.26
N TYR A 149 -6.34 -16.29 5.40
CA TYR A 149 -5.58 -16.32 4.14
C TYR A 149 -6.20 -17.21 3.08
#